data_7e6d0155f097b62fed22189dd0cd84b2
#
_entry.id   7e6d0155f097b62fed22189dd0cd84b2
#
_cell.length_a   1.000
_cell.length_b   1.000
_cell.length_c   1.000
_cell.angle_alpha   90.00
_cell.angle_beta   90.00
_cell.angle_gamma   90.00
#
_symmetry.space_group_name_H-M   'P 1'
#
loop_
_entity.id
_entity.type
_entity.pdbx_description
1 polymer ?
#
loop_
_entity_poly.entity_id
_entity_poly.type
_entity_poly.pdbx_seq_one_letter_code
_entity_poly.pdbx_strand_id
1 'polypeptide(L)'
;MRGVIDTMDSLIVGPLCEPLDLEEVKKQRRFSSTSLDTRFDLWIAAAREHFEEQTGRQLITATWEYWLDAFPVDGWIEIPHPPLQSVLSVKYDDADGTEQTMDASEYRVIAPQGELATRGLIEIAAGASWPSTRLQKSAVRIQYKAGYGDTPGDVPAMILYALDMLLGHFHKYGEEFVEAKSALSKLPLGAGMVMEARKFMALPIKKPRYSWATIQILDTVNAWPV
;
A
#
# COMPACT_ATOMS: atom_id res chain seq x y z
N MET A 1 16.59 22.55 10.61
CA MET A 1 15.17 22.12 10.62
C MET A 1 15.01 21.10 9.52
N ARG A 2 14.70 19.83 9.83
CA ARG A 2 14.35 18.83 8.81
C ARG A 2 12.93 19.17 8.40
N GLY A 3 12.75 19.64 7.16
CA GLY A 3 11.41 19.80 6.58
C GLY A 3 10.74 18.43 6.58
N VAL A 4 9.56 18.34 7.13
CA VAL A 4 8.67 17.19 6.94
C VAL A 4 8.30 17.22 5.46
N ILE A 5 8.71 16.20 4.70
CA ILE A 5 8.21 16.01 3.33
C ILE A 5 6.73 15.68 3.50
N ASP A 6 5.88 16.60 3.05
CA ASP A 6 4.44 16.35 3.02
C ASP A 6 4.17 15.38 1.88
N THR A 7 3.35 14.37 2.14
CA THR A 7 3.07 13.30 1.20
C THR A 7 1.57 13.12 1.06
N MET A 8 1.11 12.94 -0.16
CA MET A 8 -0.28 12.65 -0.48
C MET A 8 -0.33 11.47 -1.45
N ASP A 9 -1.44 10.75 -1.44
CA ASP A 9 -1.70 9.69 -2.39
C ASP A 9 -3.15 9.77 -2.91
N SER A 10 -3.37 9.26 -4.09
CA SER A 10 -4.70 9.21 -4.72
C SER A 10 -4.85 7.94 -5.55
N LEU A 11 -6.02 7.35 -5.47
CA LEU A 11 -6.42 6.24 -6.32
C LEU A 11 -6.78 6.76 -7.71
N ILE A 12 -6.04 6.33 -8.74
CA ILE A 12 -6.25 6.71 -10.13
C ILE A 12 -7.14 5.70 -10.85
N VAL A 13 -6.86 4.40 -10.65
CA VAL A 13 -7.68 3.32 -11.19
C VAL A 13 -7.96 2.34 -10.05
N GLY A 14 -9.24 2.20 -9.71
CA GLY A 14 -9.69 1.27 -8.68
C GLY A 14 -9.55 -0.20 -9.10
N PRO A 15 -9.77 -1.14 -8.16
CA PRO A 15 -9.76 -2.56 -8.46
C PRO A 15 -10.84 -2.92 -9.49
N LEU A 16 -10.52 -3.87 -10.39
CA LEU A 16 -11.43 -4.32 -11.44
C LEU A 16 -12.45 -5.35 -10.95
N CYS A 17 -12.21 -5.98 -9.83
CA CYS A 17 -13.10 -6.94 -9.19
C CYS A 17 -13.02 -6.83 -7.66
N GLU A 18 -13.97 -7.43 -6.98
CA GLU A 18 -13.94 -7.56 -5.52
C GLU A 18 -13.20 -8.84 -5.11
N PRO A 19 -12.57 -8.89 -3.92
CA PRO A 19 -11.85 -10.06 -3.42
C PRO A 19 -12.78 -11.22 -3.02
N LEU A 20 -14.06 -10.98 -2.81
CA LEU A 20 -15.08 -11.99 -2.54
C LEU A 20 -16.10 -12.02 -3.68
N ASP A 21 -16.36 -13.22 -4.21
CA ASP A 21 -17.37 -13.44 -5.23
C ASP A 21 -18.76 -13.60 -4.57
N LEU A 22 -19.76 -12.86 -5.07
CA LEU A 22 -21.12 -12.86 -4.53
C LEU A 22 -21.75 -14.24 -4.54
N GLU A 23 -21.62 -14.98 -5.65
CA GLU A 23 -22.27 -16.30 -5.80
C GLU A 23 -21.62 -17.32 -4.86
N GLU A 24 -20.30 -17.26 -4.70
CA GLU A 24 -19.58 -18.10 -3.75
C GLU A 24 -20.00 -17.81 -2.31
N VAL A 25 -20.12 -16.54 -1.93
CA VAL A 25 -20.59 -16.11 -0.62
C VAL A 25 -22.02 -16.59 -0.36
N LYS A 26 -22.93 -16.44 -1.33
CA LYS A 26 -24.32 -16.92 -1.22
C LYS A 26 -24.37 -18.42 -1.03
N LYS A 27 -23.59 -19.18 -1.81
CA LYS A 27 -23.51 -20.63 -1.73
C LYS A 27 -23.02 -21.10 -0.35
N GLN A 28 -21.94 -20.50 0.16
CA GLN A 28 -21.40 -20.84 1.48
C GLN A 28 -22.39 -20.54 2.62
N ARG A 29 -23.13 -19.44 2.50
CA ARG A 29 -24.12 -19.01 3.49
C ARG A 29 -25.51 -19.57 3.28
N ARG A 30 -25.71 -20.40 2.23
CA ARG A 30 -27.00 -21.03 1.85
C ARG A 30 -28.11 -20.02 1.56
N PHE A 31 -27.76 -18.88 0.98
CA PHE A 31 -28.72 -17.90 0.49
C PHE A 31 -29.11 -18.22 -0.96
N SER A 32 -30.40 -18.42 -1.21
CA SER A 32 -30.94 -18.64 -2.56
C SER A 32 -31.68 -17.44 -3.11
N SER A 33 -32.00 -16.44 -2.27
CA SER A 33 -32.74 -15.27 -2.69
C SER A 33 -31.82 -14.24 -3.37
N THR A 34 -32.34 -13.60 -4.41
CA THR A 34 -31.67 -12.46 -5.08
C THR A 34 -32.07 -11.11 -4.53
N SER A 35 -33.00 -11.05 -3.58
CA SER A 35 -33.55 -9.81 -3.04
C SER A 35 -32.53 -8.94 -2.29
N LEU A 36 -31.40 -9.53 -1.86
CA LEU A 36 -30.35 -8.86 -1.12
C LEU A 36 -29.03 -8.73 -1.92
N ASP A 37 -28.98 -9.13 -3.20
CA ASP A 37 -27.75 -9.15 -3.98
C ASP A 37 -27.05 -7.79 -4.01
N THR A 38 -27.77 -6.71 -4.35
CA THR A 38 -27.23 -5.35 -4.35
C THR A 38 -26.68 -4.95 -2.98
N ARG A 39 -27.27 -5.45 -1.89
CA ARG A 39 -26.82 -5.16 -0.53
C ARG A 39 -25.58 -5.97 -0.19
N PHE A 40 -25.48 -7.21 -0.65
CA PHE A 40 -24.28 -8.02 -0.52
C PHE A 40 -23.10 -7.42 -1.28
N ASP A 41 -23.30 -6.93 -2.51
CA ASP A 41 -22.28 -6.23 -3.27
C ASP A 41 -21.72 -5.02 -2.50
N LEU A 42 -22.62 -4.22 -1.92
CA LEU A 42 -22.23 -3.09 -1.07
C LEU A 42 -21.45 -3.52 0.16
N TRP A 43 -21.86 -4.60 0.84
CA TRP A 43 -21.15 -5.09 2.02
C TRP A 43 -19.80 -5.72 1.68
N ILE A 44 -19.66 -6.36 0.52
CA ILE A 44 -18.38 -6.89 0.03
C ILE A 44 -17.40 -5.73 -0.20
N ALA A 45 -17.84 -4.69 -0.93
CA ALA A 45 -17.03 -3.51 -1.17
C ALA A 45 -16.65 -2.80 0.16
N ALA A 46 -17.61 -2.62 1.07
CA ALA A 46 -17.36 -2.01 2.36
C ALA A 46 -16.40 -2.82 3.25
N ALA A 47 -16.47 -4.16 3.18
CA ALA A 47 -15.55 -5.04 3.91
C ALA A 47 -14.13 -4.91 3.37
N ARG A 48 -13.96 -4.87 2.02
CA ARG A 48 -12.67 -4.62 1.37
C ARG A 48 -12.10 -3.27 1.79
N GLU A 49 -12.86 -2.19 1.58
CA GLU A 49 -12.42 -0.83 1.90
C GLU A 49 -12.01 -0.69 3.37
N HIS A 50 -12.83 -1.22 4.27
CA HIS A 50 -12.52 -1.20 5.70
C HIS A 50 -11.23 -1.96 6.02
N PHE A 51 -11.02 -3.14 5.40
CA PHE A 51 -9.79 -3.90 5.60
C PHE A 51 -8.58 -3.16 5.05
N GLU A 52 -8.67 -2.62 3.83
CA GLU A 52 -7.59 -1.85 3.17
C GLU A 52 -7.23 -0.61 4.00
N GLU A 53 -8.22 0.15 4.47
CA GLU A 53 -8.02 1.31 5.34
C GLU A 53 -7.33 0.95 6.66
N GLN A 54 -7.79 -0.11 7.34
CA GLN A 54 -7.23 -0.51 8.63
C GLN A 54 -5.82 -1.10 8.54
N THR A 55 -5.49 -1.73 7.43
CA THR A 55 -4.19 -2.39 7.25
C THR A 55 -3.19 -1.57 6.45
N GLY A 56 -3.65 -0.55 5.72
CA GLY A 56 -2.85 0.23 4.79
C GLY A 56 -2.38 -0.58 3.58
N ARG A 57 -3.07 -1.69 3.25
CA ARG A 57 -2.74 -2.58 2.13
C ARG A 57 -3.70 -2.38 0.98
N GLN A 58 -3.28 -2.75 -0.22
CA GLN A 58 -4.16 -2.93 -1.38
C GLN A 58 -4.39 -4.43 -1.60
N LEU A 59 -5.64 -4.86 -1.80
CA LEU A 59 -5.96 -6.28 -1.98
C LEU A 59 -5.94 -6.69 -3.44
N ILE A 60 -6.78 -6.10 -4.27
CA ILE A 60 -6.82 -6.32 -5.72
C ILE A 60 -6.04 -5.21 -6.40
N THR A 61 -5.40 -5.50 -7.52
CA THR A 61 -4.58 -4.55 -8.26
C THR A 61 -5.32 -3.24 -8.49
N ALA A 62 -4.68 -2.16 -8.07
CA ALA A 62 -5.11 -0.79 -8.27
C ALA A 62 -3.93 0.08 -8.71
N THR A 63 -4.22 1.17 -9.40
CA THR A 63 -3.21 2.15 -9.78
C THR A 63 -3.34 3.38 -8.91
N TRP A 64 -2.25 3.75 -8.29
CA TRP A 64 -2.13 4.87 -7.38
C TRP A 64 -1.16 5.90 -7.92
N GLU A 65 -1.34 7.14 -7.52
CA GLU A 65 -0.38 8.20 -7.67
C GLU A 65 0.01 8.75 -6.30
N TYR A 66 1.31 8.84 -6.07
CA TYR A 66 1.91 9.28 -4.81
C TYR A 66 2.72 10.55 -5.04
N TRP A 67 2.44 11.60 -4.27
CA TRP A 67 3.08 12.89 -4.39
C TRP A 67 4.02 13.17 -3.23
N LEU A 68 5.18 13.76 -3.55
CA LEU A 68 6.13 14.29 -2.58
C LEU A 68 6.48 15.73 -2.97
N ASP A 69 6.79 16.55 -1.98
CA ASP A 69 7.24 17.93 -2.21
C ASP A 69 8.67 18.01 -2.78
N ALA A 70 9.49 16.99 -2.53
CA ALA A 70 10.86 16.86 -3.03
C ALA A 70 11.34 15.40 -2.93
N PHE A 71 12.40 15.06 -3.66
CA PHE A 71 13.09 13.80 -3.43
C PHE A 71 13.76 13.74 -2.06
N PRO A 72 13.73 12.59 -1.37
CA PRO A 72 14.33 12.45 -0.05
C PRO A 72 15.86 12.42 -0.13
N VAL A 73 16.51 13.04 0.84
CA VAL A 73 17.99 13.03 0.96
C VAL A 73 18.55 11.64 1.29
N ASP A 74 17.74 10.74 1.80
CA ASP A 74 18.17 9.43 2.28
C ASP A 74 18.39 8.41 1.13
N GLY A 75 18.10 8.79 -0.12
CA GLY A 75 18.36 7.96 -1.32
C GLY A 75 17.28 6.94 -1.66
N TRP A 76 16.20 6.83 -0.90
CA TRP A 76 15.07 5.94 -1.19
C TRP A 76 13.72 6.57 -0.86
N ILE A 77 12.68 6.08 -1.56
CA ILE A 77 11.28 6.47 -1.38
C ILE A 77 10.50 5.21 -0.98
N GLU A 78 9.78 5.25 0.13
CA GLU A 78 8.83 4.20 0.50
C GLU A 78 7.51 4.41 -0.24
N ILE A 79 7.03 3.36 -0.91
CA ILE A 79 5.75 3.37 -1.62
C ILE A 79 4.66 2.82 -0.70
N PRO A 80 3.56 3.55 -0.49
CA PRO A 80 2.43 3.10 0.31
C PRO A 80 1.66 1.94 -0.36
N HIS A 81 0.66 1.40 0.33
CA HIS A 81 -0.27 0.36 -0.14
C HIS A 81 0.40 -0.94 -0.59
N PRO A 82 1.17 -1.63 0.30
CA PRO A 82 1.75 -2.93 -0.06
C PRO A 82 0.67 -3.98 -0.38
N PRO A 83 1.01 -4.98 -1.22
CA PRO A 83 2.28 -5.19 -1.92
C PRO A 83 2.41 -4.30 -3.16
N LEU A 84 3.60 -3.74 -3.38
CA LEU A 84 3.95 -3.03 -4.60
C LEU A 84 4.14 -4.05 -5.73
N GLN A 85 3.46 -3.87 -6.86
CA GLN A 85 3.66 -4.72 -8.04
C GLN A 85 4.70 -4.10 -8.99
N SER A 86 4.50 -2.85 -9.36
CA SER A 86 5.39 -2.15 -10.29
C SER A 86 5.27 -0.64 -10.16
N VAL A 87 6.32 0.08 -10.51
CA VAL A 87 6.32 1.52 -10.71
C VAL A 87 6.12 1.79 -12.19
N LEU A 88 5.13 2.62 -12.52
CA LEU A 88 4.78 2.97 -13.90
C LEU A 88 5.58 4.18 -14.40
N SER A 89 5.72 5.20 -13.56
CA SER A 89 6.51 6.40 -13.87
C SER A 89 6.92 7.12 -12.60
N VAL A 90 8.06 7.79 -12.66
CA VAL A 90 8.52 8.77 -11.69
C VAL A 90 8.69 10.08 -12.43
N LYS A 91 7.84 11.06 -12.14
CA LYS A 91 7.85 12.38 -12.76
C LYS A 91 8.20 13.44 -11.71
N TYR A 92 8.83 14.51 -12.15
CA TYR A 92 9.16 15.63 -11.27
C TYR A 92 9.19 16.94 -12.05
N ASP A 93 8.95 18.03 -11.34
CA ASP A 93 9.13 19.38 -11.89
C ASP A 93 10.56 19.82 -11.57
N ASP A 94 11.36 20.09 -12.61
CA ASP A 94 12.72 20.57 -12.48
C ASP A 94 12.79 21.99 -11.90
N ALA A 95 14.01 22.53 -11.72
CA ALA A 95 14.20 23.85 -11.13
C ALA A 95 13.50 24.98 -11.89
N ASP A 96 13.30 24.81 -13.20
CA ASP A 96 12.63 25.77 -14.08
C ASP A 96 11.11 25.57 -14.09
N GLY A 97 10.61 24.48 -13.50
CA GLY A 97 9.21 24.13 -13.43
C GLY A 97 8.71 23.34 -14.64
N THR A 98 9.61 22.74 -15.41
CA THR A 98 9.27 21.85 -16.51
C THR A 98 9.11 20.42 -15.98
N GLU A 99 8.01 19.74 -16.36
CA GLU A 99 7.80 18.34 -16.01
C GLU A 99 8.81 17.46 -16.73
N GLN A 100 9.56 16.70 -15.97
CA GLN A 100 10.52 15.70 -16.43
C GLN A 100 10.04 14.31 -16.01
N THR A 101 10.43 13.29 -16.79
CA THR A 101 10.22 11.88 -16.42
C THR A 101 11.60 11.27 -16.18
N MET A 102 11.77 10.67 -15.00
CA MET A 102 13.01 9.99 -14.63
C MET A 102 13.16 8.68 -15.43
N ASP A 103 14.33 8.43 -15.98
CA ASP A 103 14.60 7.17 -16.69
C ASP A 103 14.61 6.00 -15.72
N ALA A 104 14.03 4.87 -16.13
CA ALA A 104 13.95 3.67 -15.29
C ALA A 104 15.32 3.08 -14.92
N SER A 105 16.38 3.42 -15.66
CA SER A 105 17.75 3.02 -15.36
C SER A 105 18.39 3.83 -14.21
N GLU A 106 17.83 4.98 -13.87
CA GLU A 106 18.35 5.87 -12.82
C GLU A 106 17.88 5.46 -11.42
N TYR A 107 16.92 4.54 -11.32
CA TYR A 107 16.44 4.04 -10.03
C TYR A 107 16.21 2.53 -10.04
N ARG A 108 16.18 1.94 -8.88
CA ARG A 108 15.86 0.53 -8.67
C ARG A 108 14.58 0.40 -7.85
N VAL A 109 13.67 -0.46 -8.31
CA VAL A 109 12.44 -0.80 -7.57
C VAL A 109 12.68 -2.07 -6.76
N ILE A 110 12.39 -2.02 -5.47
CA ILE A 110 12.37 -3.16 -4.56
C ILE A 110 10.91 -3.39 -4.19
N ALA A 111 10.34 -4.49 -4.68
CA ALA A 111 8.93 -4.84 -4.51
C ALA A 111 8.80 -6.18 -3.77
N PRO A 112 8.81 -6.18 -2.43
CA PRO A 112 8.60 -7.39 -1.65
C PRO A 112 7.21 -7.99 -1.96
N GLN A 113 7.19 -9.31 -2.19
CA GLN A 113 5.96 -10.04 -2.52
C GLN A 113 5.60 -11.04 -1.42
N GLY A 114 4.40 -11.62 -1.53
CA GLY A 114 3.90 -12.64 -0.62
C GLY A 114 2.95 -12.10 0.44
N GLU A 115 2.45 -12.99 1.27
CA GLU A 115 1.38 -12.69 2.22
C GLU A 115 1.70 -11.57 3.22
N LEU A 116 2.97 -11.45 3.62
CA LEU A 116 3.47 -10.46 4.57
C LEU A 116 4.30 -9.37 3.90
N ALA A 117 4.10 -9.15 2.60
CA ALA A 117 4.82 -8.14 1.86
C ALA A 117 4.84 -6.80 2.63
N THR A 118 6.01 -6.21 2.69
CA THR A 118 6.23 -4.86 3.24
C THR A 118 6.09 -3.82 2.15
N ARG A 119 6.21 -2.54 2.50
CA ARG A 119 6.21 -1.45 1.51
C ARG A 119 7.30 -1.65 0.49
N GLY A 120 6.99 -1.32 -0.76
CA GLY A 120 7.98 -1.23 -1.82
C GLY A 120 8.89 -0.02 -1.61
N LEU A 121 10.08 -0.10 -2.20
CA LEU A 121 11.05 0.98 -2.16
C LEU A 121 11.48 1.34 -3.58
N ILE A 122 11.66 2.62 -3.83
CA ILE A 122 12.39 3.13 -4.99
C ILE A 122 13.70 3.68 -4.47
N GLU A 123 14.81 3.12 -4.91
CA GLU A 123 16.16 3.50 -4.52
C GLU A 123 16.90 4.09 -5.71
N ILE A 124 17.63 5.17 -5.51
CA ILE A 124 18.46 5.75 -6.58
C ILE A 124 19.54 4.74 -7.00
N ALA A 125 19.83 4.64 -8.29
CA ALA A 125 20.86 3.74 -8.80
C ALA A 125 22.25 4.14 -8.30
N ALA A 126 23.13 3.16 -8.18
CA ALA A 126 24.51 3.38 -7.72
C ALA A 126 25.24 4.39 -8.61
N GLY A 127 25.76 5.43 -8.01
CA GLY A 127 26.48 6.50 -8.70
C GLY A 127 25.60 7.60 -9.29
N ALA A 128 24.25 7.45 -9.21
CA ALA A 128 23.30 8.51 -9.56
C ALA A 128 22.92 9.34 -8.33
N SER A 129 22.27 10.45 -8.57
CA SER A 129 21.70 11.30 -7.52
C SER A 129 20.29 11.74 -7.91
N TRP A 130 19.42 11.94 -6.93
CA TRP A 130 18.12 12.52 -7.21
C TRP A 130 18.26 13.89 -7.89
N PRO A 131 17.47 14.17 -8.93
CA PRO A 131 17.51 15.47 -9.58
C PRO A 131 16.99 16.58 -8.65
N SER A 132 17.44 17.81 -8.91
CA SER A 132 16.92 18.98 -8.20
C SER A 132 15.51 19.26 -8.66
N THR A 133 14.61 19.47 -7.71
CA THR A 133 13.21 19.82 -7.97
C THR A 133 12.95 21.28 -7.63
N ARG A 134 11.93 21.85 -8.26
CA ARG A 134 11.40 23.15 -7.89
C ARG A 134 10.89 23.11 -6.44
N LEU A 135 11.10 24.19 -5.70
CA LEU A 135 10.57 24.33 -4.33
C LEU A 135 9.06 24.63 -4.39
N GLN A 136 8.25 23.58 -4.43
CA GLN A 136 6.80 23.65 -4.46
C GLN A 136 6.18 22.39 -3.86
N LYS A 137 4.87 22.43 -3.59
CA LYS A 137 4.11 21.24 -3.19
C LYS A 137 3.96 20.27 -4.37
N SER A 138 4.00 18.98 -4.09
CA SER A 138 3.78 17.91 -5.08
C SER A 138 4.71 18.01 -6.29
N ALA A 139 5.98 18.40 -6.07
CA ALA A 139 6.96 18.52 -7.15
C ALA A 139 7.39 17.16 -7.73
N VAL A 140 7.16 16.05 -7.00
CA VAL A 140 7.45 14.69 -7.46
C VAL A 140 6.16 13.89 -7.48
N ARG A 141 5.93 13.15 -8.56
CA ARG A 141 4.73 12.31 -8.81
C ARG A 141 5.17 10.91 -9.21
N ILE A 142 4.68 9.92 -8.48
CA ILE A 142 5.02 8.52 -8.71
C ILE A 142 3.74 7.75 -8.97
N GLN A 143 3.58 7.23 -10.19
CA GLN A 143 2.50 6.30 -10.50
C GLN A 143 2.97 4.87 -10.33
N TYR A 144 2.17 4.05 -9.65
CA TYR A 144 2.50 2.66 -9.37
C TYR A 144 1.26 1.78 -9.30
N LYS A 145 1.47 0.47 -9.47
CA LYS A 145 0.46 -0.56 -9.23
C LYS A 145 0.74 -1.26 -7.91
N ALA A 146 -0.31 -1.44 -7.13
CA ALA A 146 -0.27 -2.16 -5.87
C ALA A 146 -1.42 -3.17 -5.80
N GLY A 147 -1.26 -4.21 -4.98
CA GLY A 147 -2.22 -5.28 -4.78
C GLY A 147 -1.57 -6.65 -4.86
N TYR A 148 -2.26 -7.67 -4.34
CA TYR A 148 -1.76 -9.06 -4.40
C TYR A 148 -1.86 -9.62 -5.81
N GLY A 149 -2.83 -9.19 -6.61
CA GLY A 149 -3.05 -9.61 -7.99
C GLY A 149 -4.37 -9.13 -8.55
N ASP A 150 -4.69 -9.56 -9.76
CA ASP A 150 -5.85 -9.10 -10.51
C ASP A 150 -7.13 -9.88 -10.19
N THR A 151 -7.01 -11.00 -9.47
CA THR A 151 -8.12 -11.92 -9.19
C THR A 151 -8.28 -12.18 -7.68
N PRO A 152 -9.49 -12.59 -7.24
CA PRO A 152 -9.71 -13.01 -5.84
C PRO A 152 -8.74 -14.10 -5.36
N GLY A 153 -8.34 -15.02 -6.26
CA GLY A 153 -7.43 -16.12 -5.96
C GLY A 153 -6.00 -15.70 -5.60
N ASP A 154 -5.61 -14.46 -5.94
CA ASP A 154 -4.29 -13.91 -5.63
C ASP A 154 -4.22 -13.40 -4.19
N VAL A 155 -5.38 -13.13 -3.58
CA VAL A 155 -5.46 -12.61 -2.21
C VAL A 155 -5.24 -13.75 -1.21
N PRO A 156 -4.38 -13.57 -0.19
CA PRO A 156 -4.12 -14.61 0.82
C PRO A 156 -5.39 -15.09 1.52
N ALA A 157 -5.53 -16.42 1.68
CA ALA A 157 -6.72 -17.06 2.22
C ALA A 157 -7.14 -16.52 3.61
N MET A 158 -6.18 -16.15 4.47
CA MET A 158 -6.47 -15.55 5.77
C MET A 158 -7.12 -14.17 5.66
N ILE A 159 -6.81 -13.43 4.60
CA ILE A 159 -7.46 -12.12 4.33
C ILE A 159 -8.88 -12.37 3.84
N LEU A 160 -9.06 -13.29 2.88
CA LEU A 160 -10.41 -13.66 2.39
C LEU A 160 -11.30 -14.15 3.54
N TYR A 161 -10.76 -14.95 4.46
CA TYR A 161 -11.47 -15.40 5.65
C TYR A 161 -11.87 -14.21 6.57
N ALA A 162 -10.97 -13.24 6.76
CA ALA A 162 -11.29 -12.05 7.56
C ALA A 162 -12.38 -11.19 6.90
N LEU A 163 -12.34 -11.04 5.57
CA LEU A 163 -13.38 -10.34 4.81
C LEU A 163 -14.73 -11.06 4.92
N ASP A 164 -14.76 -12.40 4.83
CA ASP A 164 -15.99 -13.18 5.02
C ASP A 164 -16.56 -13.00 6.43
N MET A 165 -15.72 -12.93 7.47
CA MET A 165 -16.16 -12.63 8.82
C MET A 165 -16.75 -11.22 8.95
N LEU A 166 -16.13 -10.22 8.31
CA LEU A 166 -16.66 -8.84 8.27
C LEU A 166 -18.00 -8.78 7.56
N LEU A 167 -18.11 -9.47 6.41
CA LEU A 167 -19.35 -9.57 5.66
C LEU A 167 -20.47 -10.21 6.50
N GLY A 168 -20.14 -11.27 7.25
CA GLY A 168 -21.08 -11.89 8.19
C GLY A 168 -21.56 -10.94 9.29
N HIS A 169 -20.66 -10.10 9.76
CA HIS A 169 -21.00 -9.07 10.74
C HIS A 169 -21.94 -8.02 10.14
N PHE A 170 -21.63 -7.52 8.94
CA PHE A 170 -22.48 -6.54 8.25
C PHE A 170 -23.87 -7.11 7.92
N HIS A 171 -23.94 -8.36 7.48
CA HIS A 171 -25.21 -9.04 7.24
C HIS A 171 -26.05 -9.16 8.52
N LYS A 172 -25.43 -9.54 9.65
CA LYS A 172 -26.15 -9.73 10.93
C LYS A 172 -26.67 -8.44 11.53
N TYR A 173 -25.90 -7.36 11.41
CA TYR A 173 -26.16 -6.08 12.06
C TYR A 173 -26.53 -4.95 11.09
N GLY A 174 -26.53 -5.21 9.79
CA GLY A 174 -26.73 -4.20 8.76
C GLY A 174 -28.12 -3.59 8.70
N GLU A 175 -29.10 -4.17 9.38
CA GLU A 175 -30.45 -3.60 9.53
C GLU A 175 -30.57 -2.68 10.76
N GLU A 176 -29.65 -2.77 11.73
CA GLU A 176 -29.64 -1.97 12.95
C GLU A 176 -28.72 -0.74 12.88
N PHE A 177 -28.45 -0.23 11.69
CA PHE A 177 -27.44 0.82 11.42
C PHE A 177 -27.74 2.22 12.02
N VAL A 178 -28.58 2.32 13.05
CA VAL A 178 -28.84 3.58 13.75
C VAL A 178 -27.71 3.96 14.73
N GLU A 179 -26.79 3.02 15.06
CA GLU A 179 -25.64 3.27 15.93
C GLU A 179 -24.30 2.84 15.30
N ALA A 180 -24.01 3.31 14.09
CA ALA A 180 -22.85 2.91 13.27
C ALA A 180 -21.49 2.96 13.99
N LYS A 181 -21.26 3.90 14.92
CA LYS A 181 -20.03 3.96 15.73
C LYS A 181 -19.90 2.77 16.68
N SER A 182 -20.99 2.21 17.16
CA SER A 182 -21.00 1.07 18.09
C SER A 182 -20.80 -0.27 17.35
N ALA A 183 -21.28 -0.41 16.12
CA ALA A 183 -21.14 -1.64 15.34
C ALA A 183 -19.69 -1.87 14.86
N LEU A 184 -19.01 -0.84 14.39
CA LEU A 184 -17.61 -0.90 14.00
C LEU A 184 -16.66 -1.14 15.20
N SER A 185 -17.02 -0.68 16.41
CA SER A 185 -16.23 -0.93 17.61
C SER A 185 -16.29 -2.38 18.11
N LYS A 186 -17.24 -3.18 17.59
CA LYS A 186 -17.46 -4.60 17.97
C LYS A 186 -17.20 -5.56 16.82
N LEU A 187 -16.17 -5.30 16.02
CA LEU A 187 -15.75 -6.23 14.96
C LEU A 187 -15.53 -7.63 15.52
N PRO A 188 -15.81 -8.69 14.72
CA PRO A 188 -15.50 -10.06 15.12
C PRO A 188 -14.03 -10.15 15.54
N LEU A 189 -13.78 -10.72 16.72
CA LEU A 189 -12.42 -10.81 17.29
C LEU A 189 -11.41 -11.39 16.30
N GLY A 190 -11.82 -12.43 15.52
CA GLY A 190 -11.00 -13.05 14.50
C GLY A 190 -10.62 -12.12 13.35
N ALA A 191 -11.58 -11.32 12.83
CA ALA A 191 -11.29 -10.34 11.79
C ALA A 191 -10.33 -9.27 12.30
N GLY A 192 -10.56 -8.76 13.51
CA GLY A 192 -9.68 -7.79 14.17
C GLY A 192 -8.26 -8.33 14.35
N MET A 193 -8.09 -9.59 14.78
CA MET A 193 -6.77 -10.22 14.93
C MET A 193 -6.02 -10.32 13.59
N VAL A 194 -6.71 -10.72 12.51
CA VAL A 194 -6.10 -10.80 11.17
C VAL A 194 -5.71 -9.40 10.68
N MET A 195 -6.56 -8.40 10.89
CA MET A 195 -6.26 -7.01 10.52
C MET A 195 -5.05 -6.49 11.28
N GLU A 196 -4.97 -6.68 12.60
CA GLU A 196 -3.81 -6.26 13.39
C GLU A 196 -2.53 -6.98 12.97
N ALA A 197 -2.59 -8.29 12.68
CA ALA A 197 -1.44 -9.05 12.19
C ALA A 197 -0.98 -8.61 10.80
N ARG A 198 -1.89 -8.07 9.99
CA ARG A 198 -1.61 -7.59 8.62
C ARG A 198 -1.43 -6.07 8.55
N LYS A 199 -1.73 -5.39 9.66
CA LYS A 199 -1.53 -3.95 9.74
C LYS A 199 -0.08 -3.64 9.46
N PHE A 200 0.13 -2.79 8.47
CA PHE A 200 1.44 -2.24 8.26
C PHE A 200 1.67 -1.20 9.36
N MET A 201 2.25 -1.63 10.46
CA MET A 201 2.85 -0.66 11.35
C MET A 201 4.01 -0.04 10.58
N ALA A 202 3.89 1.25 10.28
CA ALA A 202 5.02 2.07 9.89
C ALA A 202 5.98 2.10 11.10
N LEU A 203 6.67 0.98 11.32
CA LEU A 203 7.84 1.02 12.18
C LEU A 203 8.74 2.04 11.50
N PRO A 204 9.14 3.11 12.22
CA PRO A 204 10.14 3.99 11.67
C PRO A 204 11.31 3.07 11.32
N ILE A 205 11.64 2.97 10.03
CA ILE A 205 12.85 2.26 9.61
C ILE A 205 13.93 2.93 10.43
N LYS A 206 14.52 2.17 11.36
CA LYS A 206 15.69 2.66 12.10
C LYS A 206 16.73 2.95 11.03
N LYS A 207 16.81 4.22 10.62
CA LYS A 207 17.81 4.68 9.65
C LYS A 207 19.15 4.10 10.10
N PRO A 208 19.89 3.39 9.23
CA PRO A 208 21.21 2.94 9.59
C PRO A 208 21.98 4.15 10.14
N ARG A 209 22.61 3.99 11.30
CA ARG A 209 23.34 5.07 11.98
C ARG A 209 24.53 5.59 11.17
N TYR A 210 24.82 4.91 10.05
CA TYR A 210 25.99 5.22 9.23
C TYR A 210 25.54 5.63 7.82
N SER A 211 26.09 6.77 7.35
CA SER A 211 26.02 7.12 5.93
C SER A 211 26.87 6.13 5.13
N TRP A 212 26.56 5.95 3.86
CA TRP A 212 27.38 5.11 2.96
C TRP A 212 28.88 5.49 2.98
N ALA A 213 29.18 6.77 3.17
CA ALA A 213 30.56 7.25 3.35
C ALA A 213 31.25 6.64 4.60
N THR A 214 30.50 6.35 5.65
CA THR A 214 31.06 5.75 6.88
C THR A 214 31.32 4.25 6.69
N ILE A 215 30.53 3.57 5.84
CA ILE A 215 30.74 2.15 5.52
C ILE A 215 32.01 1.97 4.70
N GLN A 216 32.27 2.84 3.72
CA GLN A 216 33.51 2.80 2.93
C GLN A 216 34.78 3.03 3.79
N ILE A 217 34.68 3.82 4.85
CA ILE A 217 35.81 4.04 5.77
C ILE A 217 36.09 2.79 6.61
N LEU A 218 35.07 2.04 7.00
CA LEU A 218 35.23 0.80 7.77
C LEU A 218 35.85 -0.33 6.96
N ASP A 219 35.55 -0.42 5.66
CA ASP A 219 36.18 -1.39 4.75
C ASP A 219 37.67 -1.09 4.49
N THR A 220 38.07 0.18 4.56
CA THR A 220 39.46 0.58 4.39
C THR A 220 40.32 0.40 5.67
N VAL A 221 39.70 0.38 6.86
CA VAL A 221 40.40 0.23 8.14
C VAL A 221 40.63 -1.24 8.50
N ASN A 222 39.87 -2.19 7.92
CA ASN A 222 40.01 -3.62 8.17
C ASN A 222 40.91 -4.38 7.19
N ALA A 223 41.70 -3.68 6.36
CA ALA A 223 42.77 -4.30 5.59
C ALA A 223 43.96 -4.60 6.54
N TRP A 224 43.95 -5.79 7.14
CA TRP A 224 45.09 -6.27 7.92
C TRP A 224 46.28 -6.51 6.99
N PRO A 225 47.48 -6.03 7.33
CA PRO A 225 48.66 -6.51 6.67
C PRO A 225 48.97 -7.92 7.14
N VAL A 226 49.24 -8.80 6.22
CA VAL A 226 49.81 -10.15 6.42
C VAL A 226 51.25 -10.03 6.89
#